data_59585974314ddaf9097b1926e9474ea7
#
_entry.id   59585974314ddaf9097b1926e9474ea7
#
_cell.length_a   1.000
_cell.length_b   1.000
_cell.length_c   1.000
_cell.angle_alpha   90.00
_cell.angle_beta   90.00
_cell.angle_gamma   90.00
#
_symmetry.space_group_name_H-M   'P 1'
#
loop_
_entity.id
_entity.type
_entity.pdbx_description
1 polymer ?
#
loop_
_entity_poly.entity_id
_entity_poly.type
_entity_poly.pdbx_seq_one_letter_code
_entity_poly.pdbx_strand_id
1 'polypeptide(L)'
;MKIITSCVLSAIALSSAAGVGAAEAERANIFRTFTDTVEPAQQQAYEAAVKTYNKCLGQQHSKYAWLAWGHETGNTYMYSYAAGPYTWADFDAMHEIGKTCDKVWRAEANAHLKSETSAFLVEIPELSYMPKERDPKPPLLNVTFFKLKVTHEAEAAFNEGARKIAAAAVKTNWNGYYMFYKIRSGDGEAPDYLVLSPYKNWAAFGAGHDPALWKMVENAYGKQDGDALHKSVIDSLQESSSHVDSYNEELTYMPSGR
;
A
#
# COMPACT_ATOMS: atom_id res chain seq x y z
N MET A 1 4.53 -89.36 -2.92
CA MET A 1 3.56 -88.41 -3.42
C MET A 1 3.73 -87.12 -2.58
N LYS A 2 4.52 -86.17 -3.04
CA LYS A 2 4.81 -84.89 -2.38
C LYS A 2 4.29 -83.79 -3.23
N ILE A 3 3.30 -83.05 -2.71
CA ILE A 3 2.71 -81.88 -3.34
C ILE A 3 3.50 -80.68 -2.91
N ILE A 4 4.10 -79.97 -3.89
CA ILE A 4 4.82 -78.71 -3.64
C ILE A 4 3.83 -77.58 -3.98
N THR A 5 3.46 -76.85 -2.98
CA THR A 5 2.62 -75.65 -3.13
C THR A 5 3.54 -74.43 -3.31
N SER A 6 3.52 -73.83 -4.51
CA SER A 6 4.23 -72.59 -4.80
C SER A 6 3.41 -71.39 -4.32
N CYS A 7 3.96 -70.63 -3.38
CA CYS A 7 3.45 -69.31 -3.04
C CYS A 7 4.03 -68.23 -3.95
N VAL A 8 3.18 -67.59 -4.73
CA VAL A 8 3.52 -66.39 -5.54
C VAL A 8 3.33 -65.15 -4.65
N LEU A 9 4.43 -64.52 -4.25
CA LEU A 9 4.39 -63.22 -3.63
C LEU A 9 4.26 -62.15 -4.72
N SER A 10 3.08 -61.51 -4.79
CA SER A 10 2.88 -60.27 -5.57
C SER A 10 3.38 -59.10 -4.75
N ALA A 11 4.46 -58.48 -5.18
CA ALA A 11 4.94 -57.21 -4.65
C ALA A 11 4.11 -56.06 -5.27
N ILE A 12 3.29 -55.42 -4.42
CA ILE A 12 2.57 -54.17 -4.81
C ILE A 12 3.56 -53.04 -4.57
N ALA A 13 4.09 -52.47 -5.64
CA ALA A 13 4.87 -51.23 -5.59
C ALA A 13 3.89 -50.04 -5.42
N LEU A 14 3.80 -49.48 -4.21
CA LEU A 14 3.20 -48.20 -3.98
C LEU A 14 4.14 -47.10 -4.52
N SER A 15 3.85 -46.58 -5.70
CA SER A 15 4.44 -45.35 -6.20
C SER A 15 3.76 -44.18 -5.51
N SER A 16 4.37 -43.66 -4.43
CA SER A 16 4.02 -42.37 -3.84
C SER A 16 4.44 -41.27 -4.81
N ALA A 17 3.50 -40.80 -5.62
CA ALA A 17 3.65 -39.54 -6.32
C ALA A 17 3.59 -38.42 -5.29
N ALA A 18 4.75 -38.00 -4.79
CA ALA A 18 4.89 -36.74 -4.09
C ALA A 18 4.61 -35.62 -5.10
N GLY A 19 3.36 -35.17 -5.12
CA GLY A 19 3.00 -33.91 -5.75
C GLY A 19 3.73 -32.80 -5.01
N VAL A 20 4.88 -32.37 -5.53
CA VAL A 20 5.50 -31.10 -5.15
C VAL A 20 4.53 -30.04 -5.66
N GLY A 21 3.60 -29.61 -4.81
CA GLY A 21 2.84 -28.40 -5.05
C GLY A 21 3.87 -27.29 -5.22
N ALA A 22 3.99 -26.75 -6.43
CA ALA A 22 4.72 -25.52 -6.64
C ALA A 22 4.13 -24.51 -5.69
N ALA A 23 4.89 -24.06 -4.70
CA ALA A 23 4.48 -22.95 -3.83
C ALA A 23 4.17 -21.79 -4.78
N GLU A 24 2.93 -21.31 -4.74
CA GLU A 24 2.51 -20.16 -5.51
C GLU A 24 3.49 -19.04 -5.15
N ALA A 25 4.16 -18.46 -6.17
CA ALA A 25 5.15 -17.43 -5.93
C ALA A 25 4.48 -16.32 -5.12
N GLU A 26 5.05 -15.97 -3.98
CA GLU A 26 4.52 -14.94 -3.09
C GLU A 26 4.36 -13.64 -3.89
N ARG A 27 3.14 -13.10 -3.90
CA ARG A 27 2.82 -11.90 -4.65
C ARG A 27 3.47 -10.69 -3.99
N ALA A 28 4.22 -9.92 -4.77
CA ALA A 28 4.78 -8.64 -4.32
C ALA A 28 3.65 -7.59 -4.25
N ASN A 29 3.01 -7.46 -3.11
CA ASN A 29 1.91 -6.51 -2.84
C ASN A 29 2.03 -5.82 -1.48
N ILE A 30 3.18 -5.96 -0.82
CA ILE A 30 3.45 -5.36 0.48
C ILE A 30 4.20 -4.05 0.28
N PHE A 31 3.74 -3.02 0.99
CA PHE A 31 4.43 -1.74 1.09
C PHE A 31 4.81 -1.51 2.54
N ARG A 32 5.93 -0.86 2.77
CA ARG A 32 6.28 -0.27 4.05
C ARG A 32 6.27 1.23 3.93
N THR A 33 5.55 1.89 4.82
CA THR A 33 5.51 3.34 4.89
C THR A 33 6.17 3.85 6.15
N PHE A 34 6.76 5.04 6.04
CA PHE A 34 7.21 5.87 7.14
C PHE A 34 6.59 7.24 6.99
N THR A 35 6.22 7.85 8.10
CA THR A 35 5.75 9.23 8.16
C THR A 35 6.57 9.96 9.22
N ASP A 36 7.38 10.88 8.75
CA ASP A 36 8.30 11.67 9.55
C ASP A 36 7.71 13.05 9.81
N THR A 37 7.73 13.47 11.06
CA THR A 37 7.38 14.83 11.45
C THR A 37 8.66 15.55 11.88
N VAL A 38 8.85 16.77 11.36
CA VAL A 38 10.00 17.61 11.71
C VAL A 38 9.56 18.92 12.30
N GLU A 39 10.40 19.58 13.07
CA GLU A 39 10.15 20.96 13.50
C GLU A 39 10.42 21.92 12.33
N PRO A 40 9.68 23.04 12.21
CA PRO A 40 9.86 24.00 11.10
C PRO A 40 11.29 24.45 10.89
N ALA A 41 12.05 24.67 11.95
CA ALA A 41 13.44 25.10 11.91
C ALA A 41 14.42 23.99 11.47
N GLN A 42 13.96 22.74 11.43
CA GLN A 42 14.79 21.56 11.12
C GLN A 42 14.58 21.03 9.70
N GLN A 43 13.59 21.53 8.95
CA GLN A 43 13.24 21.02 7.62
C GLN A 43 14.44 20.90 6.68
N GLN A 44 15.18 21.99 6.49
CA GLN A 44 16.31 22.01 5.55
C GLN A 44 17.41 21.02 5.96
N ALA A 45 17.70 20.92 7.26
CA ALA A 45 18.70 20.00 7.78
C ALA A 45 18.24 18.54 7.63
N TYR A 46 16.97 18.26 7.91
CA TYR A 46 16.36 16.95 7.72
C TYR A 46 16.44 16.52 6.24
N GLU A 47 16.02 17.37 5.30
CA GLU A 47 16.07 17.05 3.87
C GLU A 47 17.50 16.76 3.38
N ALA A 48 18.48 17.52 3.85
CA ALA A 48 19.90 17.28 3.56
C ALA A 48 20.37 15.91 4.11
N ALA A 49 19.92 15.55 5.31
CA ALA A 49 20.23 14.27 5.94
C ALA A 49 19.60 13.08 5.16
N VAL A 50 18.34 13.19 4.72
CA VAL A 50 17.70 12.16 3.86
C VAL A 50 18.46 11.98 2.55
N LYS A 51 18.90 13.07 1.90
CA LYS A 51 19.73 13.00 0.69
C LYS A 51 21.08 12.30 0.97
N THR A 52 21.68 12.53 2.13
CA THR A 52 22.91 11.85 2.57
C THR A 52 22.68 10.36 2.77
N TYR A 53 21.55 9.98 3.36
CA TYR A 53 21.16 8.60 3.53
C TYR A 53 20.90 7.90 2.17
N ASN A 54 20.19 8.55 1.24
CA ASN A 54 19.97 8.07 -0.12
C ASN A 54 21.29 7.83 -0.86
N LYS A 55 22.25 8.71 -0.68
CA LYS A 55 23.62 8.53 -1.24
C LYS A 55 24.31 7.29 -0.66
N CYS A 56 24.20 7.04 0.64
CA CYS A 56 24.70 5.81 1.26
C CYS A 56 24.07 4.56 0.64
N LEU A 57 22.73 4.53 0.48
CA LEU A 57 22.04 3.41 -0.16
C LEU A 57 22.54 3.16 -1.59
N GLY A 58 22.77 4.21 -2.36
CA GLY A 58 23.35 4.11 -3.70
C GLY A 58 24.77 3.52 -3.69
N GLN A 59 25.61 3.91 -2.73
CA GLN A 59 26.96 3.35 -2.54
C GLN A 59 26.93 1.88 -2.13
N GLN A 60 25.90 1.44 -1.43
CA GLN A 60 25.67 0.04 -1.06
C GLN A 60 24.94 -0.74 -2.16
N HIS A 61 24.70 -0.15 -3.32
CA HIS A 61 23.98 -0.76 -4.44
C HIS A 61 22.59 -1.32 -4.03
N SER A 62 21.91 -0.63 -3.12
CA SER A 62 20.55 -1.03 -2.75
C SER A 62 19.65 -1.04 -3.98
N LYS A 63 19.02 -2.20 -4.24
CA LYS A 63 18.03 -2.35 -5.32
C LYS A 63 16.62 -1.93 -4.94
N TYR A 64 16.39 -1.60 -3.69
CA TYR A 64 15.08 -1.28 -3.14
C TYR A 64 14.84 0.22 -3.18
N ALA A 65 13.84 0.61 -3.95
CA ALA A 65 13.42 1.99 -4.08
C ALA A 65 12.47 2.40 -2.96
N TRP A 66 12.44 3.67 -2.63
CA TRP A 66 11.32 4.30 -1.97
C TRP A 66 10.92 5.60 -2.67
N LEU A 67 9.64 5.93 -2.61
CA LEU A 67 9.10 7.20 -3.08
C LEU A 67 8.83 8.09 -1.87
N ALA A 68 9.05 9.39 -2.03
CA ALA A 68 8.85 10.39 -1.00
C ALA A 68 7.81 11.42 -1.41
N TRP A 69 7.02 11.87 -0.45
CA TRP A 69 6.03 12.94 -0.60
C TRP A 69 6.15 13.94 0.55
N GLY A 70 5.89 15.22 0.26
CA GLY A 70 5.66 16.25 1.28
C GLY A 70 4.17 16.49 1.45
N HIS A 71 3.72 16.72 2.67
CA HIS A 71 2.34 17.05 2.95
C HIS A 71 2.03 18.50 2.54
N GLU A 72 1.05 18.67 1.66
CA GLU A 72 0.56 19.99 1.23
C GLU A 72 -0.57 20.53 2.10
N THR A 73 -1.28 19.61 2.79
CA THR A 73 -2.36 19.97 3.70
C THR A 73 -2.23 19.23 5.02
N GLY A 74 -2.93 19.68 6.04
CA GLY A 74 -2.77 19.17 7.40
C GLY A 74 -1.48 19.70 8.03
N ASN A 75 -0.64 18.83 8.58
CA ASN A 75 0.67 19.22 9.08
C ASN A 75 1.70 19.21 7.93
N THR A 76 2.02 20.39 7.40
CA THR A 76 2.93 20.58 6.27
C THR A 76 4.42 20.37 6.61
N TYR A 77 4.72 20.03 7.86
CA TYR A 77 6.06 19.62 8.31
C TYR A 77 6.19 18.09 8.41
N MET A 78 5.38 17.38 7.65
CA MET A 78 5.43 15.92 7.55
C MET A 78 5.89 15.49 6.16
N TYR A 79 6.60 14.36 6.16
CA TYR A 79 7.06 13.68 4.96
C TYR A 79 6.62 12.22 5.02
N SER A 80 6.03 11.74 3.95
CA SER A 80 5.64 10.35 3.80
C SER A 80 6.56 9.62 2.82
N TYR A 81 6.97 8.42 3.19
CA TYR A 81 7.80 7.55 2.37
C TYR A 81 7.11 6.21 2.16
N ALA A 82 7.21 5.64 0.97
CA ALA A 82 6.68 4.30 0.69
C ALA A 82 7.68 3.47 -0.12
N ALA A 83 8.01 2.30 0.39
CA ALA A 83 8.83 1.28 -0.26
C ALA A 83 7.94 0.10 -0.64
N GLY A 84 7.91 -0.28 -1.92
CA GLY A 84 7.09 -1.38 -2.44
C GLY A 84 6.70 -1.20 -3.92
N PRO A 85 5.95 -2.17 -4.51
CA PRO A 85 5.51 -3.41 -3.88
C PRO A 85 6.64 -4.44 -3.75
N TYR A 86 6.66 -5.14 -2.61
CA TYR A 86 7.66 -6.17 -2.28
C TYR A 86 6.99 -7.41 -1.67
N THR A 87 7.75 -8.50 -1.55
CA THR A 87 7.40 -9.66 -0.75
C THR A 87 7.92 -9.49 0.69
N TRP A 88 7.45 -10.32 1.64
CA TRP A 88 8.01 -10.31 2.99
C TRP A 88 9.51 -10.65 3.01
N ALA A 89 9.96 -11.57 2.16
CA ALA A 89 11.37 -11.93 2.04
C ALA A 89 12.26 -10.78 1.55
N ASP A 90 11.71 -9.87 0.74
CA ASP A 90 12.45 -8.66 0.33
C ASP A 90 12.75 -7.75 1.53
N PHE A 91 11.86 -7.69 2.54
CA PHE A 91 12.10 -6.88 3.74
C PHE A 91 13.23 -7.43 4.60
N ASP A 92 13.43 -8.76 4.65
CA ASP A 92 14.60 -9.36 5.31
C ASP A 92 15.89 -8.90 4.60
N ALA A 93 15.91 -8.95 3.27
CA ALA A 93 17.07 -8.50 2.49
C ALA A 93 17.31 -6.98 2.59
N MET A 94 16.25 -6.17 2.61
CA MET A 94 16.35 -4.72 2.86
C MET A 94 16.97 -4.42 4.22
N HIS A 95 16.57 -5.16 5.26
CA HIS A 95 17.10 -4.98 6.60
C HIS A 95 18.62 -5.20 6.64
N GLU A 96 19.13 -6.25 5.97
CA GLU A 96 20.57 -6.52 5.92
C GLU A 96 21.35 -5.41 5.20
N ILE A 97 20.85 -4.94 4.06
CA ILE A 97 21.47 -3.84 3.30
C ILE A 97 21.39 -2.53 4.11
N GLY A 98 20.26 -2.31 4.78
CA GLY A 98 20.01 -1.10 5.58
C GLY A 98 20.96 -0.94 6.75
N LYS A 99 21.45 -2.02 7.35
CA LYS A 99 22.34 -1.99 8.53
C LYS A 99 23.57 -1.07 8.36
N THR A 100 24.16 -1.05 7.15
CA THR A 100 25.32 -0.22 6.88
C THR A 100 24.97 1.26 6.87
N CYS A 101 23.81 1.63 6.29
CA CYS A 101 23.36 3.01 6.20
C CYS A 101 22.56 3.47 7.43
N ASP A 102 22.14 2.57 8.31
CA ASP A 102 21.43 2.90 9.54
C ASP A 102 22.23 3.86 10.44
N LYS A 103 23.53 3.72 10.46
CA LYS A 103 24.41 4.65 11.18
C LYS A 103 24.33 6.07 10.64
N VAL A 104 24.20 6.22 9.31
CA VAL A 104 24.05 7.54 8.66
C VAL A 104 22.70 8.11 9.04
N TRP A 105 21.62 7.32 8.95
CA TRP A 105 20.28 7.73 9.36
C TRP A 105 20.27 8.23 10.82
N ARG A 106 20.81 7.42 11.73
CA ARG A 106 20.84 7.76 13.17
C ARG A 106 21.68 9.00 13.49
N ALA A 107 22.79 9.19 12.78
CA ALA A 107 23.67 10.33 13.02
C ALA A 107 23.11 11.63 12.42
N GLU A 108 22.54 11.55 11.22
CA GLU A 108 22.19 12.72 10.42
C GLU A 108 20.69 13.05 10.52
N ALA A 109 19.79 12.08 10.26
CA ALA A 109 18.35 12.35 10.16
C ALA A 109 17.64 12.36 11.52
N ASN A 110 17.94 11.40 12.42
CA ASN A 110 17.24 11.31 13.71
C ASN A 110 17.36 12.58 14.56
N ALA A 111 18.45 13.32 14.44
CA ALA A 111 18.65 14.57 15.17
C ALA A 111 17.64 15.67 14.79
N HIS A 112 16.97 15.52 13.64
CA HIS A 112 16.03 16.50 13.10
C HIS A 112 14.58 16.01 13.13
N LEU A 113 14.36 14.75 13.53
CA LEU A 113 13.02 14.20 13.68
C LEU A 113 12.39 14.67 15.01
N LYS A 114 11.12 15.08 14.90
CA LYS A 114 10.24 15.22 16.05
C LYS A 114 9.58 13.90 16.41
N SER A 115 9.12 13.17 15.40
CA SER A 115 8.54 11.84 15.53
C SER A 115 8.58 11.11 14.19
N GLU A 116 8.55 9.79 14.25
CA GLU A 116 8.41 8.91 13.11
C GLU A 116 7.37 7.84 13.44
N THR A 117 6.47 7.55 12.50
CA THR A 117 5.59 6.38 12.55
C THR A 117 5.84 5.52 11.32
N SER A 118 5.55 4.22 11.43
CA SER A 118 5.67 3.32 10.29
C SER A 118 4.56 2.28 10.27
N ALA A 119 4.19 1.83 9.07
CA ALA A 119 3.20 0.79 8.89
C ALA A 119 3.56 -0.13 7.73
N PHE A 120 3.06 -1.37 7.80
CA PHE A 120 2.99 -2.25 6.63
C PHE A 120 1.60 -2.18 6.02
N LEU A 121 1.56 -1.98 4.71
CA LEU A 121 0.35 -1.93 3.91
C LEU A 121 0.31 -3.15 2.98
N VAL A 122 -0.88 -3.68 2.78
CA VAL A 122 -1.15 -4.70 1.76
C VAL A 122 -2.05 -4.10 0.71
N GLU A 123 -1.59 -4.04 -0.54
CA GLU A 123 -2.43 -3.62 -1.66
C GLU A 123 -3.56 -4.64 -1.89
N ILE A 124 -4.78 -4.14 -2.08
CA ILE A 124 -5.98 -4.94 -2.34
C ILE A 124 -6.51 -4.57 -3.74
N PRO A 125 -6.01 -5.24 -4.79
CA PRO A 125 -6.37 -4.91 -6.17
C PRO A 125 -7.86 -5.07 -6.48
N GLU A 126 -8.54 -6.02 -5.83
CA GLU A 126 -9.97 -6.26 -6.01
C GLU A 126 -10.87 -5.16 -5.42
N LEU A 127 -10.32 -4.32 -4.54
CA LEU A 127 -10.98 -3.12 -4.01
C LEU A 127 -10.48 -1.84 -4.69
N SER A 128 -9.47 -1.93 -5.52
CA SER A 128 -8.88 -0.84 -6.28
C SER A 128 -9.55 -0.70 -7.65
N TYR A 129 -9.52 0.49 -8.21
CA TYR A 129 -9.89 0.72 -9.60
C TYR A 129 -8.79 1.53 -10.28
N MET A 130 -8.07 0.89 -11.22
CA MET A 130 -6.87 1.46 -11.81
C MET A 130 -6.82 1.24 -13.32
N PRO A 131 -6.41 2.25 -14.11
CA PRO A 131 -6.12 2.07 -15.53
C PRO A 131 -4.89 1.17 -15.72
N LYS A 132 -4.77 0.56 -16.89
CA LYS A 132 -3.60 -0.25 -17.26
C LYS A 132 -2.32 0.60 -17.31
N GLU A 133 -2.45 1.83 -17.82
CA GLU A 133 -1.37 2.81 -17.89
C GLU A 133 -1.59 3.84 -16.78
N ARG A 134 -0.66 3.90 -15.86
CA ARG A 134 -0.68 4.85 -14.73
C ARG A 134 0.69 5.48 -14.57
N ASP A 135 0.70 6.71 -14.09
CA ASP A 135 1.92 7.34 -13.63
C ASP A 135 2.37 6.68 -12.32
N PRO A 136 3.55 6.05 -12.26
CA PRO A 136 4.06 5.46 -11.04
C PRO A 136 4.48 6.52 -10.00
N LYS A 137 4.63 7.78 -10.40
CA LYS A 137 5.04 8.93 -9.59
C LYS A 137 4.08 10.10 -9.78
N PRO A 138 2.79 9.94 -9.40
CA PRO A 138 1.84 11.03 -9.61
C PRO A 138 2.27 12.27 -8.84
N PRO A 139 2.20 13.47 -9.46
CA PRO A 139 2.62 14.71 -8.80
C PRO A 139 1.86 14.99 -7.50
N LEU A 140 0.59 14.62 -7.44
CA LEU A 140 -0.27 14.79 -6.26
C LEU A 140 -0.99 13.49 -5.91
N LEU A 141 -1.12 13.24 -4.63
CA LEU A 141 -1.93 12.17 -4.05
C LEU A 141 -2.94 12.77 -3.08
N ASN A 142 -4.23 12.48 -3.24
CA ASN A 142 -5.17 12.61 -2.14
C ASN A 142 -5.13 11.29 -1.35
N VAL A 143 -4.68 11.40 -0.12
CA VAL A 143 -4.51 10.27 0.81
C VAL A 143 -5.70 10.27 1.76
N THR A 144 -6.51 9.21 1.73
CA THR A 144 -7.68 9.06 2.61
C THR A 144 -7.51 7.88 3.52
N PHE A 145 -7.65 8.09 4.81
CA PHE A 145 -7.60 7.07 5.84
C PHE A 145 -9.00 6.74 6.36
N PHE A 146 -9.21 5.47 6.66
CA PHE A 146 -10.45 4.97 7.25
C PHE A 146 -10.14 4.16 8.49
N LYS A 147 -10.72 4.57 9.63
CA LYS A 147 -10.76 3.79 10.87
C LYS A 147 -12.17 3.24 11.04
N LEU A 148 -12.30 1.93 11.17
CA LEU A 148 -13.58 1.27 11.28
C LEU A 148 -14.05 1.21 12.73
N LYS A 149 -15.34 1.05 12.92
CA LYS A 149 -15.88 0.61 14.21
C LYS A 149 -15.36 -0.80 14.51
N VAL A 150 -15.01 -1.05 15.76
CA VAL A 150 -14.42 -2.33 16.20
C VAL A 150 -15.51 -3.41 16.31
N THR A 151 -16.11 -3.76 15.16
CA THR A 151 -17.09 -4.86 15.05
C THR A 151 -16.85 -5.64 13.75
N HIS A 152 -17.15 -6.92 13.77
CA HIS A 152 -17.05 -7.76 12.57
C HIS A 152 -18.00 -7.31 11.46
N GLU A 153 -19.19 -6.83 11.82
CA GLU A 153 -20.18 -6.33 10.89
C GLU A 153 -19.70 -5.06 10.18
N ALA A 154 -18.99 -4.16 10.88
CA ALA A 154 -18.45 -2.95 10.30
C ALA A 154 -17.37 -3.27 9.25
N GLU A 155 -16.44 -4.18 9.56
CA GLU A 155 -15.42 -4.62 8.61
C GLU A 155 -16.04 -5.29 7.38
N ALA A 156 -17.01 -6.17 7.59
CA ALA A 156 -17.73 -6.85 6.49
C ALA A 156 -18.48 -5.86 5.59
N ALA A 157 -19.23 -4.91 6.19
CA ALA A 157 -19.98 -3.88 5.47
C ALA A 157 -19.06 -2.95 4.67
N PHE A 158 -17.93 -2.52 5.26
CA PHE A 158 -16.96 -1.67 4.59
C PHE A 158 -16.33 -2.39 3.39
N ASN A 159 -15.86 -3.63 3.56
CA ASN A 159 -15.23 -4.39 2.48
C ASN A 159 -16.21 -4.70 1.35
N GLU A 160 -17.46 -5.04 1.66
CA GLU A 160 -18.51 -5.25 0.65
C GLU A 160 -18.83 -3.94 -0.07
N GLY A 161 -18.88 -2.83 0.66
CA GLY A 161 -19.06 -1.49 0.09
C GLY A 161 -17.94 -1.12 -0.88
N ALA A 162 -16.69 -1.28 -0.47
CA ALA A 162 -15.52 -1.01 -1.31
C ALA A 162 -15.51 -1.86 -2.59
N ARG A 163 -15.86 -3.16 -2.47
CA ARG A 163 -15.98 -4.07 -3.63
C ARG A 163 -17.05 -3.61 -4.61
N LYS A 164 -18.22 -3.21 -4.12
CA LYS A 164 -19.29 -2.68 -4.98
C LYS A 164 -18.90 -1.37 -5.64
N ILE A 165 -18.20 -0.48 -4.95
CA ILE A 165 -17.68 0.76 -5.54
C ILE A 165 -16.69 0.45 -6.68
N ALA A 166 -15.75 -0.47 -6.49
CA ALA A 166 -14.82 -0.90 -7.53
C ALA A 166 -15.57 -1.50 -8.75
N ALA A 167 -16.57 -2.36 -8.50
CA ALA A 167 -17.40 -2.95 -9.55
C ALA A 167 -18.23 -1.88 -10.29
N ALA A 168 -18.75 -0.87 -9.59
CA ALA A 168 -19.45 0.26 -10.21
C ALA A 168 -18.54 1.09 -11.11
N ALA A 169 -17.30 1.35 -10.68
CA ALA A 169 -16.30 2.06 -11.47
C ALA A 169 -15.97 1.32 -12.77
N VAL A 170 -15.80 0.00 -12.71
CA VAL A 170 -15.63 -0.84 -13.90
C VAL A 170 -16.86 -0.79 -14.81
N LYS A 171 -18.06 -0.97 -14.24
CA LYS A 171 -19.33 -1.01 -14.99
C LYS A 171 -19.61 0.30 -15.75
N THR A 172 -19.25 1.42 -15.17
CA THR A 172 -19.49 2.75 -15.73
C THR A 172 -18.33 3.31 -16.55
N ASN A 173 -17.20 2.57 -16.60
CA ASN A 173 -15.94 3.07 -17.16
C ASN A 173 -15.58 4.46 -16.59
N TRP A 174 -15.59 4.54 -15.26
CA TRP A 174 -15.38 5.80 -14.55
C TRP A 174 -14.02 6.41 -14.89
N ASN A 175 -13.96 7.74 -14.99
CA ASN A 175 -12.74 8.46 -15.35
C ASN A 175 -11.78 8.73 -14.18
N GLY A 176 -12.19 8.40 -12.95
CA GLY A 176 -11.33 8.43 -11.78
C GLY A 176 -10.61 7.09 -11.59
N TYR A 177 -9.61 7.08 -10.71
CA TYR A 177 -8.97 5.86 -10.28
C TYR A 177 -8.39 6.01 -8.88
N TYR A 178 -8.23 4.89 -8.18
CA TYR A 178 -7.69 4.85 -6.82
C TYR A 178 -7.08 3.49 -6.51
N MET A 179 -6.14 3.50 -5.59
CA MET A 179 -5.49 2.31 -5.02
C MET A 179 -5.95 2.11 -3.59
N PHE A 180 -6.27 0.89 -3.24
CA PHE A 180 -6.81 0.51 -1.94
C PHE A 180 -5.82 -0.36 -1.19
N TYR A 181 -5.54 -0.02 0.07
CA TYR A 181 -4.61 -0.73 0.93
C TYR A 181 -5.22 -1.04 2.28
N LYS A 182 -4.95 -2.24 2.81
CA LYS A 182 -5.19 -2.58 4.22
C LYS A 182 -3.92 -2.30 5.01
N ILE A 183 -4.04 -1.65 6.16
CA ILE A 183 -2.93 -1.51 7.09
C ILE A 183 -2.81 -2.84 7.85
N ARG A 184 -1.69 -3.54 7.61
CA ARG A 184 -1.44 -4.87 8.19
C ARG A 184 -0.89 -4.76 9.60
N SER A 185 -0.05 -3.76 9.84
CA SER A 185 0.59 -3.50 11.12
C SER A 185 0.99 -2.02 11.17
N GLY A 186 0.69 -1.36 12.25
CA GLY A 186 1.00 0.03 12.58
C GLY A 186 0.96 0.21 14.10
N ASP A 187 0.86 1.42 14.58
CA ASP A 187 0.65 1.70 16.00
C ASP A 187 -0.83 1.52 16.42
N GLY A 188 -1.14 1.72 17.70
CA GLY A 188 -2.49 1.53 18.24
C GLY A 188 -3.52 2.54 17.73
N GLU A 189 -3.08 3.66 17.15
CA GLU A 189 -3.93 4.69 16.56
C GLU A 189 -4.00 4.58 15.03
N ALA A 190 -3.25 3.65 14.43
CA ALA A 190 -3.25 3.45 12.99
C ALA A 190 -4.68 3.23 12.46
N PRO A 191 -5.03 3.81 11.30
CA PRO A 191 -6.26 3.48 10.59
C PRO A 191 -6.25 2.03 10.11
N ASP A 192 -7.42 1.51 9.68
CA ASP A 192 -7.52 0.15 9.15
C ASP A 192 -7.20 0.09 7.65
N TYR A 193 -7.58 1.14 6.91
CA TYR A 193 -7.43 1.21 5.46
C TYR A 193 -6.92 2.58 5.01
N LEU A 194 -6.25 2.55 3.85
CA LEU A 194 -5.74 3.70 3.14
C LEU A 194 -6.19 3.64 1.69
N VAL A 195 -6.67 4.76 1.17
CA VAL A 195 -6.97 4.94 -0.26
C VAL A 195 -6.12 6.08 -0.81
N LEU A 196 -5.41 5.80 -1.88
CA LEU A 196 -4.64 6.79 -2.64
C LEU A 196 -5.36 7.13 -3.94
N SER A 197 -5.70 8.40 -4.12
CA SER A 197 -6.28 8.93 -5.36
C SER A 197 -5.29 9.89 -6.01
N PRO A 198 -4.64 9.49 -7.12
CA PRO A 198 -3.64 10.32 -7.78
C PRO A 198 -4.25 11.40 -8.66
N TYR A 199 -3.55 12.54 -8.76
CA TYR A 199 -3.91 13.65 -9.62
C TYR A 199 -2.68 14.19 -10.35
N LYS A 200 -2.86 14.57 -11.62
CA LYS A 200 -1.77 15.10 -12.46
C LYS A 200 -1.34 16.53 -12.12
N ASN A 201 -2.19 17.28 -11.46
CA ASN A 201 -1.92 18.66 -11.02
C ASN A 201 -3.08 19.20 -10.16
N TRP A 202 -2.92 20.39 -9.59
CA TRP A 202 -3.91 21.07 -8.76
C TRP A 202 -5.22 21.41 -9.51
N ALA A 203 -5.15 21.72 -10.80
CA ALA A 203 -6.36 21.97 -11.59
C ALA A 203 -7.22 20.71 -11.73
N ALA A 204 -6.57 19.54 -11.93
CA ALA A 204 -7.27 18.27 -11.96
C ALA A 204 -7.82 17.87 -10.59
N PHE A 205 -7.07 18.15 -9.50
CA PHE A 205 -7.54 17.95 -8.12
C PHE A 205 -8.78 18.82 -7.83
N GLY A 206 -8.73 20.12 -8.16
CA GLY A 206 -9.85 21.05 -7.94
C GLY A 206 -11.08 20.76 -8.81
N ALA A 207 -10.90 20.22 -10.02
CA ALA A 207 -12.01 19.81 -10.88
C ALA A 207 -12.70 18.54 -10.36
N GLY A 208 -11.94 17.67 -9.66
CA GLY A 208 -12.42 16.36 -9.23
C GLY A 208 -12.70 15.42 -10.40
N HIS A 209 -13.51 14.40 -10.14
CA HIS A 209 -13.95 13.43 -11.16
C HIS A 209 -15.41 13.72 -11.56
N ASP A 210 -15.71 13.63 -12.85
CA ASP A 210 -17.07 13.76 -13.38
C ASP A 210 -17.47 12.45 -14.10
N PRO A 211 -18.46 11.72 -13.57
CA PRO A 211 -19.21 12.00 -12.35
C PRO A 211 -18.37 11.81 -11.08
N ALA A 212 -18.76 12.48 -9.99
CA ALA A 212 -18.21 12.24 -8.66
C ALA A 212 -18.48 10.79 -8.20
N LEU A 213 -17.66 10.27 -7.27
CA LEU A 213 -17.68 8.86 -6.86
C LEU A 213 -19.10 8.32 -6.55
N TRP A 214 -19.84 9.00 -5.70
CA TRP A 214 -21.18 8.52 -5.31
C TRP A 214 -22.23 8.70 -6.44
N LYS A 215 -22.02 9.67 -7.33
CA LYS A 215 -22.86 9.77 -8.54
C LYS A 215 -22.55 8.66 -9.54
N MET A 216 -21.30 8.24 -9.63
CA MET A 216 -20.91 7.07 -10.42
C MET A 216 -21.56 5.79 -9.86
N VAL A 217 -21.58 5.61 -8.53
CA VAL A 217 -22.26 4.49 -7.86
C VAL A 217 -23.77 4.51 -8.13
N GLU A 218 -24.40 5.68 -8.01
CA GLU A 218 -25.83 5.87 -8.37
C GLU A 218 -26.11 5.49 -9.82
N ASN A 219 -25.25 5.91 -10.76
CA ASN A 219 -25.38 5.56 -12.17
C ASN A 219 -25.26 4.05 -12.43
N ALA A 220 -24.47 3.35 -11.60
CA ALA A 220 -24.28 1.90 -11.74
C ALA A 220 -25.44 1.07 -11.18
N TYR A 221 -26.03 1.48 -10.06
CA TYR A 221 -26.99 0.66 -9.28
C TYR A 221 -28.37 1.30 -9.12
N GLY A 222 -28.53 2.57 -9.53
CA GLY A 222 -29.73 3.35 -9.24
C GLY A 222 -29.64 4.08 -7.90
N LYS A 223 -30.50 5.10 -7.75
CA LYS A 223 -30.43 6.00 -6.59
C LYS A 223 -30.64 5.28 -5.24
N GLN A 224 -31.65 4.43 -5.18
CA GLN A 224 -32.00 3.75 -3.92
C GLN A 224 -30.85 2.85 -3.41
N ASP A 225 -30.32 2.02 -4.28
CA ASP A 225 -29.22 1.10 -3.92
C ASP A 225 -27.90 1.86 -3.70
N GLY A 226 -27.66 2.93 -4.47
CA GLY A 226 -26.51 3.82 -4.27
C GLY A 226 -26.55 4.51 -2.91
N ASP A 227 -27.70 5.07 -2.51
CA ASP A 227 -27.86 5.71 -1.19
C ASP A 227 -27.71 4.68 -0.05
N ALA A 228 -28.26 3.48 -0.22
CA ALA A 228 -28.14 2.40 0.77
C ALA A 228 -26.69 1.95 0.92
N LEU A 229 -25.95 1.83 -0.19
CA LEU A 229 -24.53 1.48 -0.18
C LEU A 229 -23.70 2.58 0.50
N HIS A 230 -23.92 3.83 0.14
CA HIS A 230 -23.25 4.98 0.76
C HIS A 230 -23.47 4.98 2.28
N LYS A 231 -24.73 4.84 2.71
CA LYS A 231 -25.06 4.79 4.13
C LYS A 231 -24.35 3.63 4.84
N SER A 232 -24.32 2.43 4.24
CA SER A 232 -23.67 1.25 4.81
C SER A 232 -22.17 1.47 5.02
N VAL A 233 -21.47 2.09 4.04
CA VAL A 233 -20.05 2.42 4.16
C VAL A 233 -19.83 3.44 5.27
N ILE A 234 -20.60 4.53 5.29
CA ILE A 234 -20.44 5.58 6.32
C ILE A 234 -20.75 5.03 7.72
N ASP A 235 -21.79 4.22 7.86
CA ASP A 235 -22.16 3.64 9.16
C ASP A 235 -21.08 2.67 9.71
N SER A 236 -20.23 2.11 8.86
CA SER A 236 -19.12 1.24 9.28
C SER A 236 -17.92 2.01 9.84
N LEU A 237 -17.81 3.30 9.54
CA LEU A 237 -16.67 4.13 9.94
C LEU A 237 -16.79 4.60 11.38
N GLN A 238 -15.67 4.55 12.10
CA GLN A 238 -15.45 5.30 13.33
C GLN A 238 -14.94 6.70 12.99
N GLU A 239 -13.98 6.77 12.05
CA GLU A 239 -13.32 8.01 11.65
C GLU A 239 -12.87 7.93 10.20
N SER A 240 -12.81 9.07 9.53
CA SER A 240 -12.16 9.23 8.24
C SER A 240 -11.44 10.57 8.19
N SER A 241 -10.22 10.57 7.67
CA SER A 241 -9.43 11.78 7.47
C SER A 241 -8.76 11.77 6.12
N SER A 242 -8.36 12.92 5.60
CA SER A 242 -7.62 13.02 4.36
C SER A 242 -6.66 14.19 4.36
N HIS A 243 -5.61 14.06 3.57
CA HIS A 243 -4.68 15.13 3.24
C HIS A 243 -4.21 14.97 1.78
N VAL A 244 -3.56 16.00 1.28
CA VAL A 244 -2.94 16.01 -0.05
C VAL A 244 -1.43 16.01 0.11
N ASP A 245 -0.78 15.12 -0.65
CA ASP A 245 0.66 14.98 -0.72
C ASP A 245 1.16 15.39 -2.11
N SER A 246 2.32 16.04 -2.17
CA SER A 246 3.07 16.27 -3.40
C SER A 246 4.31 15.38 -3.46
N TYR A 247 4.58 14.84 -4.67
CA TYR A 247 5.74 14.01 -4.91
C TYR A 247 7.04 14.83 -4.73
N ASN A 248 7.97 14.26 -3.95
CA ASN A 248 9.27 14.86 -3.69
C ASN A 248 10.38 14.02 -4.33
N GLU A 249 10.81 14.43 -5.52
CA GLU A 249 11.86 13.74 -6.27
C GLU A 249 13.21 13.77 -5.55
N GLU A 250 13.52 14.88 -4.88
CA GLU A 250 14.82 15.06 -4.23
C GLU A 250 15.04 14.13 -3.02
N LEU A 251 13.95 13.77 -2.33
CA LEU A 251 13.99 12.86 -1.19
C LEU A 251 13.70 11.40 -1.58
N THR A 252 13.26 11.17 -2.81
CA THR A 252 13.02 9.84 -3.36
C THR A 252 14.36 9.12 -3.61
N TYR A 253 14.44 7.84 -3.27
CA TYR A 253 15.56 6.98 -3.64
C TYR A 253 15.15 6.02 -4.75
N MET A 254 15.82 6.14 -5.88
CA MET A 254 15.68 5.20 -7.01
C MET A 254 17.03 4.58 -7.32
N PRO A 255 17.15 3.23 -7.31
CA PRO A 255 18.37 2.56 -7.74
C PRO A 255 18.73 2.88 -9.20
N SER A 256 20.01 2.95 -9.50
CA SER A 256 20.49 3.13 -10.88
C SER A 256 20.01 1.98 -11.77
N GLY A 257 19.29 2.28 -12.85
CA GLY A 257 18.80 1.28 -13.83
C GLY A 257 17.33 0.85 -13.69
N ARG A 258 16.57 1.56 -12.86
CA ARG A 258 15.09 1.44 -12.82
C ARG A 258 14.43 2.65 -13.44
#